data_e5f9564ad40afcedfe405d399e10d333
#
_entry.id   e5f9564ad40afcedfe405d399e10d333
#
_cell.length_a   1.000
_cell.length_b   1.000
_cell.length_c   1.000
_cell.angle_alpha   90.00
_cell.angle_beta   90.00
_cell.angle_gamma   90.00
#
_symmetry.space_group_name_H-M   'P 1'
#
loop_
_entity.id
_entity.type
_entity.pdbx_description
1 polymer ?
#
loop_
_entity_poly.entity_id
_entity_poly.type
_entity_poly.pdbx_seq_one_letter_code
_entity_poly.pdbx_strand_id
1 'polypeptide(L)'
;IISGATASGKTALAVKLAKKYNGEIISADSRQIYKHLDIGTGKDHPKDVKIHLIDLIDPGQSFSVAQYRKLALAKISEIQAKNKLPILVGCSGFYIDAVVSPKYDTFTIKPNYLLRTILFKFPVKFLQFLLKTVDKKTFIKLNNSDLHNPLRLVRKIEIKLSRRDVRSRVSTNTTFDYLHLSLTAPKSYLYDRIDARVESRLKLGFLDEIKSVLKKYNWSDPGLKISAYVCLKPYINNQNNSVLLVCLQKWKFREHRDARRQLTWFKKYTHGIFIDITKPNYQKSVYKSIQKWYNDT
;
A
#
# COMPACT_ATOMS: atom_id res chain seq x y z
N ILE A 1 -5.02 -2.11 13.58
CA ILE A 1 -4.78 -2.17 12.13
C ILE A 1 -6.00 -2.76 11.44
N ILE A 2 -6.43 -2.17 10.33
CA ILE A 2 -7.52 -2.67 9.49
C ILE A 2 -6.99 -2.87 8.07
N SER A 3 -6.79 -4.11 7.69
CA SER A 3 -6.33 -4.48 6.36
C SER A 3 -7.40 -5.26 5.57
N GLY A 4 -7.11 -5.56 4.32
CA GLY A 4 -7.94 -6.38 3.46
C GLY A 4 -7.85 -5.95 2.00
N ALA A 5 -8.46 -6.71 1.11
CA ALA A 5 -8.45 -6.41 -0.31
C ALA A 5 -9.21 -5.10 -0.64
N THR A 6 -8.94 -4.55 -1.81
CA THR A 6 -9.74 -3.44 -2.34
C THR A 6 -11.23 -3.81 -2.36
N ALA A 7 -12.12 -2.85 -2.20
CA ALA A 7 -13.57 -3.01 -2.10
C ALA A 7 -14.10 -3.82 -0.88
N SER A 8 -13.26 -4.14 0.12
CA SER A 8 -13.73 -4.85 1.34
C SER A 8 -14.37 -3.94 2.40
N GLY A 9 -14.51 -2.63 2.17
CA GLY A 9 -15.17 -1.72 3.13
C GLY A 9 -14.32 -1.27 4.31
N LYS A 10 -12.99 -1.38 4.22
CA LYS A 10 -12.04 -1.00 5.27
C LYS A 10 -12.24 0.42 5.80
N THR A 11 -12.30 1.40 4.92
CA THR A 11 -12.42 2.82 5.30
C THR A 11 -13.72 3.07 6.06
N ALA A 12 -14.84 2.54 5.59
CA ALA A 12 -16.13 2.68 6.26
C ALA A 12 -16.11 2.08 7.68
N LEU A 13 -15.48 0.91 7.85
CA LEU A 13 -15.29 0.32 9.18
C LEU A 13 -14.36 1.19 10.04
N ALA A 14 -13.25 1.64 9.48
CA ALA A 14 -12.27 2.48 10.20
C ALA A 14 -12.90 3.79 10.70
N VAL A 15 -13.71 4.44 9.89
CA VAL A 15 -14.45 5.65 10.27
C VAL A 15 -15.39 5.38 11.45
N LYS A 16 -16.14 4.27 11.43
CA LYS A 16 -16.99 3.87 12.55
C LYS A 16 -16.19 3.63 13.83
N LEU A 17 -15.05 2.96 13.73
CA LEU A 17 -14.18 2.68 14.87
C LEU A 17 -13.50 3.96 15.38
N ALA A 18 -13.04 4.83 14.48
CA ALA A 18 -12.45 6.10 14.86
C ALA A 18 -13.42 6.99 15.65
N LYS A 19 -14.69 7.07 15.23
CA LYS A 19 -15.73 7.78 15.97
C LYS A 19 -16.00 7.16 17.34
N LYS A 20 -16.05 5.82 17.41
CA LYS A 20 -16.36 5.12 18.65
C LYS A 20 -15.25 5.16 19.69
N TYR A 21 -13.99 5.09 19.26
CA TYR A 21 -12.82 4.96 20.12
C TYR A 21 -11.93 6.19 20.13
N ASN A 22 -12.45 7.37 19.76
CA ASN A 22 -11.70 8.63 19.69
C ASN A 22 -10.38 8.48 18.90
N GLY A 23 -10.48 7.89 17.70
CA GLY A 23 -9.30 7.58 16.88
C GLY A 23 -9.12 8.52 15.70
N GLU A 24 -7.91 8.50 15.14
CA GLU A 24 -7.57 9.11 13.85
C GLU A 24 -7.04 8.03 12.90
N ILE A 25 -7.35 8.16 11.60
CA ILE A 25 -7.00 7.17 10.59
C ILE A 25 -5.67 7.54 9.93
N ILE A 26 -4.81 6.54 9.73
CA ILE A 26 -3.58 6.64 8.94
C ILE A 26 -3.74 5.74 7.71
N SER A 27 -3.76 6.33 6.51
CA SER A 27 -3.90 5.56 5.27
C SER A 27 -2.62 4.76 4.97
N ALA A 28 -2.78 3.46 4.74
CA ALA A 28 -1.74 2.55 4.24
C ALA A 28 -2.06 2.12 2.80
N ASP A 29 -2.29 3.11 1.94
CA ASP A 29 -2.52 2.91 0.51
C ASP A 29 -1.50 3.69 -0.32
N SER A 30 -0.65 2.95 -1.06
CA SER A 30 0.41 3.54 -1.89
C SER A 30 -0.10 4.32 -3.12
N ARG A 31 -1.40 4.30 -3.39
CA ARG A 31 -2.02 5.03 -4.49
C ARG A 31 -2.63 6.35 -4.01
N GLN A 32 -3.12 6.40 -2.77
CA GLN A 32 -3.77 7.59 -2.19
C GLN A 32 -2.79 8.69 -1.74
N ILE A 33 -1.49 8.44 -1.81
CA ILE A 33 -0.44 9.40 -1.47
C ILE A 33 -0.32 10.54 -2.49
N TYR A 34 -0.81 10.34 -3.72
CA TYR A 34 -0.71 11.32 -4.80
C TYR A 34 -1.83 12.34 -4.74
N LYS A 35 -1.51 13.64 -4.76
CA LYS A 35 -2.47 14.73 -4.87
C LYS A 35 -3.21 14.67 -6.22
N HIS A 36 -4.42 15.21 -6.27
CA HIS A 36 -5.23 15.35 -7.48
C HIS A 36 -5.68 14.02 -8.11
N LEU A 37 -5.36 12.87 -7.51
CA LEU A 37 -5.78 11.56 -7.98
C LEU A 37 -6.82 10.99 -7.00
N ASP A 38 -8.01 11.60 -6.94
CA ASP A 38 -9.00 11.35 -5.90
C ASP A 38 -9.96 10.24 -6.30
N ILE A 39 -10.62 10.42 -7.46
CA ILE A 39 -11.63 9.47 -7.97
C ILE A 39 -10.93 8.18 -8.40
N GLY A 40 -9.85 8.27 -9.19
CA GLY A 40 -9.13 7.11 -9.70
C GLY A 40 -8.49 6.24 -8.62
N THR A 41 -8.12 6.81 -7.47
CA THR A 41 -7.58 6.07 -6.32
C THR A 41 -8.65 5.75 -5.27
N GLY A 42 -9.82 6.39 -5.36
CA GLY A 42 -10.93 6.22 -4.43
C GLY A 42 -10.60 6.69 -3.05
N LYS A 43 -10.16 7.91 -2.93
CA LYS A 43 -10.00 8.57 -1.64
C LYS A 43 -11.36 8.86 -1.03
N ASP A 44 -11.46 8.60 0.25
CA ASP A 44 -12.60 8.97 1.07
C ASP A 44 -12.23 10.21 1.90
N HIS A 45 -13.11 11.21 1.96
CA HIS A 45 -12.94 12.42 2.77
C HIS A 45 -14.10 12.53 3.76
N PRO A 46 -14.15 11.71 4.82
CA PRO A 46 -15.18 11.80 5.84
C PRO A 46 -15.07 13.13 6.59
N LYS A 47 -16.21 13.82 6.79
CA LYS A 47 -16.25 15.16 7.42
C LYS A 47 -15.73 15.14 8.87
N ASP A 48 -16.00 14.06 9.60
CA ASP A 48 -15.84 14.01 11.07
C ASP A 48 -14.63 13.20 11.54
N VAL A 49 -13.87 12.59 10.62
CA VAL A 49 -12.73 11.75 10.96
C VAL A 49 -11.54 12.12 10.09
N LYS A 50 -10.45 12.49 10.73
CA LYS A 50 -9.22 12.85 10.02
C LYS A 50 -8.52 11.61 9.47
N ILE A 51 -8.21 11.64 8.17
CA ILE A 51 -7.38 10.63 7.51
C ILE A 51 -6.04 11.26 7.17
N HIS A 52 -4.98 10.69 7.70
CA HIS A 52 -3.60 11.11 7.47
C HIS A 52 -2.93 10.28 6.38
N LEU A 53 -1.84 10.79 5.83
CA LEU A 53 -0.99 10.20 4.82
C LEU A 53 -1.70 9.92 3.49
N ILE A 54 -2.64 10.79 3.14
CA ILE A 54 -3.17 11.00 1.79
C ILE A 54 -2.64 12.34 1.26
N ASP A 55 -2.60 12.52 -0.04
CA ASP A 55 -2.22 13.80 -0.69
C ASP A 55 -0.83 14.34 -0.28
N LEU A 56 0.14 13.45 -0.17
CA LEU A 56 1.49 13.80 0.31
C LEU A 56 2.38 14.41 -0.77
N ILE A 57 2.27 13.92 -2.00
CA ILE A 57 3.18 14.25 -3.10
C ILE A 57 2.42 14.48 -4.39
N ASP A 58 3.06 15.18 -5.34
CA ASP A 58 2.53 15.37 -6.67
C ASP A 58 2.74 14.13 -7.56
N PRO A 59 1.88 13.90 -8.57
CA PRO A 59 1.96 12.72 -9.44
C PRO A 59 3.30 12.49 -10.14
N GLY A 60 4.09 13.55 -10.39
CA GLY A 60 5.43 13.44 -10.97
C GLY A 60 6.51 12.97 -10.00
N GLN A 61 6.22 12.91 -8.70
CA GLN A 61 7.20 12.57 -7.67
C GLN A 61 7.21 11.07 -7.35
N SER A 62 8.39 10.56 -7.02
CA SER A 62 8.55 9.18 -6.52
C SER A 62 8.45 9.13 -5.00
N PHE A 63 7.78 8.10 -4.49
CA PHE A 63 7.64 7.88 -3.06
C PHE A 63 7.99 6.45 -2.67
N SER A 64 8.80 6.30 -1.65
CA SER A 64 9.28 5.01 -1.20
C SER A 64 8.57 4.55 0.08
N VAL A 65 8.55 3.22 0.27
CA VAL A 65 8.04 2.63 1.51
C VAL A 65 8.84 3.07 2.76
N ALA A 66 10.11 3.42 2.60
CA ALA A 66 10.94 3.95 3.68
C ALA A 66 10.45 5.34 4.13
N GLN A 67 10.11 6.22 3.18
CA GLN A 67 9.50 7.52 3.48
C GLN A 67 8.13 7.32 4.14
N TYR A 68 7.31 6.39 3.62
CA TYR A 68 6.03 6.05 4.22
C TYR A 68 6.19 5.61 5.69
N ARG A 69 7.09 4.64 5.97
CA ARG A 69 7.35 4.17 7.34
C ARG A 69 7.68 5.33 8.28
N LYS A 70 8.63 6.19 7.86
CA LYS A 70 9.04 7.34 8.68
C LYS A 70 7.86 8.25 9.02
N LEU A 71 7.03 8.60 8.02
CA LEU A 71 5.86 9.45 8.22
C LEU A 71 4.77 8.76 9.05
N ALA A 72 4.54 7.46 8.83
CA ALA A 72 3.54 6.71 9.57
C ALA A 72 3.91 6.58 11.05
N LEU A 73 5.16 6.27 11.37
CA LEU A 73 5.64 6.19 12.76
C LEU A 73 5.54 7.54 13.48
N ALA A 74 5.96 8.62 12.83
CA ALA A 74 5.81 9.96 13.38
C ALA A 74 4.33 10.32 13.63
N LYS A 75 3.45 9.95 12.70
CA LYS A 75 2.01 10.21 12.85
C LYS A 75 1.36 9.37 13.93
N ILE A 76 1.76 8.11 14.10
CA ILE A 76 1.32 7.27 15.22
C ILE A 76 1.66 7.95 16.55
N SER A 77 2.92 8.37 16.74
CA SER A 77 3.37 9.04 17.97
C SER A 77 2.61 10.36 18.20
N GLU A 78 2.36 11.15 17.15
CA GLU A 78 1.59 12.41 17.25
C GLU A 78 0.14 12.16 17.71
N ILE A 79 -0.51 11.12 17.18
CA ILE A 79 -1.90 10.77 17.53
C ILE A 79 -1.96 10.26 18.97
N GLN A 80 -1.00 9.42 19.38
CA GLN A 80 -0.91 8.91 20.75
C GLN A 80 -0.65 10.03 21.77
N ALA A 81 0.21 11.00 21.42
CA ALA A 81 0.46 12.17 22.28
C ALA A 81 -0.79 13.04 22.54
N LYS A 82 -1.82 12.90 21.68
CA LYS A 82 -3.14 13.55 21.87
C LYS A 82 -4.15 12.66 22.61
N ASN A 83 -3.70 11.55 23.20
CA ASN A 83 -4.56 10.53 23.81
C ASN A 83 -5.64 10.00 22.84
N LYS A 84 -5.30 9.86 21.56
CA LYS A 84 -6.17 9.30 20.54
C LYS A 84 -5.65 7.95 20.04
N LEU A 85 -6.56 7.11 19.55
CA LEU A 85 -6.22 5.81 18.98
C LEU A 85 -5.73 5.97 17.51
N PRO A 86 -4.48 5.62 17.17
CA PRO A 86 -4.06 5.55 15.78
C PRO A 86 -4.61 4.29 15.11
N ILE A 87 -5.34 4.45 14.00
CA ILE A 87 -5.94 3.37 13.25
C ILE A 87 -5.28 3.28 11.87
N LEU A 88 -4.36 2.34 11.68
CA LEU A 88 -3.69 2.11 10.40
C LEU A 88 -4.61 1.32 9.46
N VAL A 89 -4.95 1.90 8.29
CA VAL A 89 -5.97 1.34 7.38
C VAL A 89 -5.46 1.29 5.94
N GLY A 90 -5.51 0.13 5.29
CA GLY A 90 -5.15 0.09 3.87
C GLY A 90 -5.15 -1.28 3.21
N CYS A 91 -4.91 -1.24 1.90
CA CYS A 91 -4.76 -2.44 1.08
C CYS A 91 -3.30 -2.71 0.67
N SER A 92 -2.36 -1.80 0.98
CA SER A 92 -0.94 -1.96 0.69
C SER A 92 -0.26 -2.72 1.83
N GLY A 93 -0.32 -4.07 1.76
CA GLY A 93 0.22 -4.94 2.81
C GLY A 93 1.69 -4.65 3.12
N PHE A 94 2.49 -4.31 2.11
CA PHE A 94 3.90 -3.93 2.31
C PHE A 94 4.05 -2.63 3.12
N TYR A 95 3.13 -1.67 3.00
CA TYR A 95 3.14 -0.46 3.82
C TYR A 95 2.81 -0.77 5.28
N ILE A 96 1.79 -1.60 5.52
CA ILE A 96 1.42 -2.05 6.86
C ILE A 96 2.58 -2.81 7.51
N ASP A 97 3.11 -3.82 6.83
CA ASP A 97 4.23 -4.63 7.32
C ASP A 97 5.48 -3.77 7.59
N ALA A 98 5.75 -2.77 6.75
CA ALA A 98 6.86 -1.84 6.95
C ALA A 98 6.73 -1.02 8.25
N VAL A 99 5.53 -0.72 8.70
CA VAL A 99 5.30 0.03 9.96
C VAL A 99 5.49 -0.87 11.18
N VAL A 100 4.92 -2.07 11.16
CA VAL A 100 4.84 -2.92 12.36
C VAL A 100 6.00 -3.90 12.53
N SER A 101 6.76 -4.18 11.48
CA SER A 101 7.82 -5.19 11.53
C SER A 101 9.20 -4.57 11.69
N PRO A 102 9.98 -4.98 12.71
CA PRO A 102 11.35 -4.50 12.94
C PRO A 102 12.33 -4.89 11.82
N LYS A 103 11.98 -5.87 10.99
CA LYS A 103 12.85 -6.28 9.85
C LYS A 103 13.14 -5.14 8.85
N TYR A 104 12.35 -4.06 8.87
CA TYR A 104 12.50 -2.90 8.01
C TYR A 104 13.30 -1.74 8.60
N ASP A 105 13.98 -1.93 9.71
CA ASP A 105 14.91 -0.93 10.26
C ASP A 105 16.06 -0.63 9.30
N THR A 106 16.34 -1.55 8.36
CA THR A 106 17.26 -1.32 7.23
C THR A 106 16.81 -0.21 6.29
N PHE A 107 15.58 0.30 6.38
CA PHE A 107 15.13 1.45 5.61
C PHE A 107 15.80 2.76 6.04
N THR A 108 16.42 2.80 7.20
CA THR A 108 17.28 3.92 7.64
C THR A 108 18.54 4.07 6.78
N ILE A 109 18.98 3.00 6.11
CA ILE A 109 20.14 3.04 5.21
C ILE A 109 19.75 3.82 3.93
N LYS A 110 20.38 4.99 3.77
CA LYS A 110 20.15 5.85 2.60
C LYS A 110 20.56 5.16 1.30
N PRO A 111 19.88 5.43 0.18
CA PRO A 111 20.33 4.98 -1.14
C PRO A 111 21.71 5.53 -1.50
N ASN A 112 22.61 4.67 -1.97
CA ASN A 112 23.86 5.08 -2.57
C ASN A 112 23.69 5.19 -4.09
N TYR A 113 23.43 6.40 -4.58
CA TYR A 113 23.11 6.63 -5.98
C TYR A 113 24.29 6.28 -6.90
N LEU A 114 25.53 6.55 -6.50
CA LEU A 114 26.71 6.19 -7.27
C LEU A 114 26.83 4.67 -7.46
N LEU A 115 26.72 3.91 -6.37
CA LEU A 115 26.72 2.45 -6.42
C LEU A 115 25.59 1.91 -7.31
N ARG A 116 24.40 2.49 -7.22
CA ARG A 116 23.27 2.10 -8.06
C ARG A 116 23.51 2.35 -9.53
N THR A 117 24.03 3.50 -9.90
CA THR A 117 24.37 3.85 -11.29
C THR A 117 25.36 2.86 -11.88
N ILE A 118 26.33 2.41 -11.10
CA ILE A 118 27.29 1.38 -11.52
C ILE A 118 26.59 0.02 -11.66
N LEU A 119 25.89 -0.42 -10.60
CA LEU A 119 25.32 -1.78 -10.55
C LEU A 119 24.22 -1.99 -11.60
N PHE A 120 23.43 -0.98 -11.94
CA PHE A 120 22.38 -1.11 -12.97
C PHE A 120 22.90 -1.31 -14.40
N LYS A 121 24.20 -1.09 -14.64
CA LYS A 121 24.83 -1.41 -15.92
C LYS A 121 25.09 -2.91 -16.12
N PHE A 122 25.04 -3.70 -15.04
CA PHE A 122 25.33 -5.13 -15.09
C PHE A 122 24.06 -5.98 -15.28
N PRO A 123 24.18 -7.13 -15.98
CA PRO A 123 23.08 -8.05 -16.15
C PRO A 123 22.66 -8.70 -14.83
N VAL A 124 21.40 -9.16 -14.76
CA VAL A 124 20.81 -9.78 -13.56
C VAL A 124 21.66 -10.94 -13.02
N LYS A 125 22.23 -11.77 -13.90
CA LYS A 125 23.09 -12.90 -13.52
C LYS A 125 24.33 -12.45 -12.73
N PHE A 126 24.94 -11.33 -13.12
CA PHE A 126 26.07 -10.76 -12.40
C PHE A 126 25.67 -10.22 -11.03
N LEU A 127 24.52 -9.55 -10.94
CA LEU A 127 23.99 -9.07 -9.66
C LEU A 127 23.65 -10.22 -8.71
N GLN A 128 23.16 -11.33 -9.23
CA GLN A 128 22.93 -12.58 -8.47
C GLN A 128 24.26 -13.14 -7.93
N PHE A 129 25.27 -13.26 -8.78
CA PHE A 129 26.61 -13.69 -8.39
C PHE A 129 27.20 -12.79 -7.31
N LEU A 130 27.17 -11.47 -7.52
CA LEU A 130 27.67 -10.50 -6.55
C LEU A 130 26.94 -10.60 -5.21
N LEU A 131 25.61 -10.69 -5.20
CA LEU A 131 24.85 -10.85 -3.96
C LEU A 131 25.17 -12.18 -3.27
N LYS A 132 25.32 -13.28 -4.02
CA LYS A 132 25.71 -14.59 -3.47
C LYS A 132 27.08 -14.52 -2.78
N THR A 133 28.03 -13.76 -3.35
CA THR A 133 29.38 -13.60 -2.79
C THR A 133 29.36 -12.72 -1.53
N VAL A 134 28.67 -11.58 -1.55
CA VAL A 134 28.70 -10.63 -0.42
C VAL A 134 27.73 -11.01 0.71
N ASP A 135 26.62 -11.72 0.40
CA ASP A 135 25.61 -12.14 1.37
C ASP A 135 24.89 -13.44 0.97
N LYS A 136 25.60 -14.55 1.06
CA LYS A 136 25.09 -15.89 0.77
C LYS A 136 23.80 -16.23 1.56
N LYS A 137 23.73 -15.80 2.85
CA LYS A 137 22.55 -16.04 3.72
C LYS A 137 21.29 -15.37 3.18
N THR A 138 21.40 -14.12 2.74
CA THR A 138 20.29 -13.40 2.12
C THR A 138 19.95 -13.99 0.75
N PHE A 139 20.95 -14.33 -0.07
CA PHE A 139 20.75 -14.92 -1.40
C PHE A 139 19.90 -16.19 -1.38
N ILE A 140 20.22 -17.13 -0.49
CA ILE A 140 19.50 -18.42 -0.38
C ILE A 140 18.01 -18.24 -0.01
N LYS A 141 17.67 -17.18 0.71
CA LYS A 141 16.29 -16.88 1.14
C LYS A 141 15.46 -16.16 0.09
N LEU A 142 16.04 -15.84 -1.08
CA LEU A 142 15.30 -15.13 -2.13
C LEU A 142 14.32 -16.06 -2.84
N ASN A 143 13.13 -15.53 -3.07
CA ASN A 143 12.18 -16.18 -3.98
C ASN A 143 12.53 -15.85 -5.44
N ASN A 144 11.92 -16.58 -6.37
CA ASN A 144 12.20 -16.43 -7.80
C ASN A 144 11.97 -15.01 -8.32
N SER A 145 10.94 -14.31 -7.85
CA SER A 145 10.66 -12.91 -8.22
C SER A 145 11.75 -11.94 -7.76
N ASP A 146 12.34 -12.17 -6.57
CA ASP A 146 13.43 -11.34 -6.04
C ASP A 146 14.73 -11.60 -6.81
N LEU A 147 15.01 -12.85 -7.15
CA LEU A 147 16.19 -13.25 -7.91
C LEU A 147 16.25 -12.63 -9.30
N HIS A 148 15.12 -12.39 -9.95
CA HIS A 148 15.05 -11.83 -11.30
C HIS A 148 14.75 -10.32 -11.33
N ASN A 149 14.72 -9.65 -10.16
CA ASN A 149 14.45 -8.22 -10.09
C ASN A 149 15.73 -7.44 -9.77
N PRO A 150 16.33 -6.71 -10.75
CA PRO A 150 17.57 -5.99 -10.56
C PRO A 150 17.49 -4.93 -9.46
N LEU A 151 16.36 -4.22 -9.32
CA LEU A 151 16.16 -3.21 -8.26
C LEU A 151 16.27 -3.84 -6.87
N ARG A 152 15.71 -5.04 -6.69
CA ARG A 152 15.76 -5.76 -5.41
C ARG A 152 17.15 -6.31 -5.11
N LEU A 153 17.84 -6.86 -6.12
CA LEU A 153 19.21 -7.34 -5.98
C LEU A 153 20.16 -6.20 -5.61
N VAL A 154 20.14 -5.11 -6.37
CA VAL A 154 20.97 -3.93 -6.10
C VAL A 154 20.71 -3.40 -4.69
N ARG A 155 19.46 -3.29 -4.26
CA ARG A 155 19.13 -2.83 -2.90
C ARG A 155 19.70 -3.75 -1.81
N LYS A 156 19.67 -5.06 -2.00
CA LYS A 156 20.23 -6.03 -1.03
C LYS A 156 21.76 -5.95 -0.96
N ILE A 157 22.42 -5.79 -2.11
CA ILE A 157 23.87 -5.56 -2.18
C ILE A 157 24.22 -4.26 -1.45
N GLU A 158 23.52 -3.18 -1.76
CA GLU A 158 23.70 -1.87 -1.12
C GLU A 158 23.57 -1.94 0.40
N ILE A 159 22.52 -2.56 0.92
CA ILE A 159 22.31 -2.75 2.36
C ILE A 159 23.46 -3.53 2.98
N LYS A 160 23.91 -4.60 2.33
CA LYS A 160 24.99 -5.42 2.87
C LYS A 160 26.32 -4.69 2.94
N LEU A 161 26.66 -3.93 1.89
CA LEU A 161 27.87 -3.13 1.86
C LEU A 161 27.84 -2.01 2.90
N SER A 162 26.71 -1.31 3.02
CA SER A 162 26.53 -0.26 4.03
C SER A 162 26.58 -0.77 5.48
N ARG A 163 26.16 -2.01 5.75
CA ARG A 163 26.22 -2.61 7.10
C ARG A 163 27.65 -2.93 7.58
N ARG A 164 28.63 -3.01 6.69
CA ARG A 164 30.03 -3.16 7.09
C ARG A 164 30.53 -1.92 7.85
N ASP A 165 29.96 -0.73 7.51
CA ASP A 165 30.35 0.54 8.12
C ASP A 165 29.51 0.92 9.35
N VAL A 166 28.35 0.27 9.59
CA VAL A 166 27.35 0.69 10.59
C VAL A 166 27.02 -0.45 11.57
N ARG A 167 28.05 -1.10 12.13
CA ARG A 167 27.84 -2.14 13.16
C ARG A 167 27.31 -1.63 14.52
N SER A 168 27.13 -0.33 14.72
CA SER A 168 26.85 0.25 16.04
C SER A 168 25.67 1.22 16.15
N ARG A 169 24.81 1.39 15.15
CA ARG A 169 23.73 2.38 15.27
C ARG A 169 22.37 1.84 14.85
N VAL A 170 21.44 1.88 15.82
CA VAL A 170 19.98 1.88 15.74
C VAL A 170 19.31 0.52 15.78
N SER A 171 19.13 0.04 17.01
CA SER A 171 17.95 -0.75 17.35
C SER A 171 16.84 0.23 17.77
N THR A 172 15.98 0.65 16.83
CA THR A 172 14.69 1.20 17.22
C THR A 172 13.78 0.00 17.48
N ASN A 173 13.82 -0.51 18.72
CA ASN A 173 12.84 -1.48 19.20
C ASN A 173 11.47 -0.80 19.33
N THR A 174 10.86 -0.43 18.20
CA THR A 174 9.45 -0.05 18.17
C THR A 174 8.62 -1.33 18.09
N THR A 175 8.48 -2.02 19.21
CA THR A 175 7.45 -3.04 19.39
C THR A 175 6.16 -2.31 19.71
N PHE A 176 5.21 -2.34 18.79
CA PHE A 176 3.85 -1.89 19.07
C PHE A 176 3.05 -3.08 19.58
N ASP A 177 2.26 -2.85 20.61
CA ASP A 177 1.10 -3.69 20.84
C ASP A 177 -0.02 -3.22 19.91
N TYR A 178 -0.57 -4.13 19.10
CA TYR A 178 -1.60 -3.80 18.13
C TYR A 178 -2.53 -4.97 17.83
N LEU A 179 -3.80 -4.68 17.70
CA LEU A 179 -4.77 -5.60 17.11
C LEU A 179 -4.78 -5.47 15.60
N HIS A 180 -4.67 -6.58 14.89
CA HIS A 180 -4.76 -6.60 13.42
C HIS A 180 -6.01 -7.34 12.94
N LEU A 181 -6.94 -6.59 12.35
CA LEU A 181 -8.16 -7.09 11.74
C LEU A 181 -8.00 -7.09 10.21
N SER A 182 -8.12 -8.25 9.57
CA SER A 182 -8.01 -8.39 8.12
C SER A 182 -9.37 -8.73 7.53
N LEU A 183 -9.98 -7.78 6.79
CA LEU A 183 -11.27 -8.00 6.16
C LEU A 183 -11.11 -8.89 4.93
N THR A 184 -11.90 -9.95 4.87
CA THR A 184 -11.92 -10.92 3.76
C THR A 184 -13.32 -11.18 3.26
N ALA A 185 -13.42 -11.72 2.04
CA ALA A 185 -14.66 -12.21 1.44
C ALA A 185 -14.33 -13.20 0.30
N PRO A 186 -15.30 -13.98 -0.18
CA PRO A 186 -15.19 -14.71 -1.44
C PRO A 186 -14.80 -13.79 -2.60
N LYS A 187 -14.02 -14.33 -3.55
CA LYS A 187 -13.53 -13.53 -4.68
C LYS A 187 -14.67 -12.95 -5.53
N SER A 188 -15.70 -13.73 -5.80
CA SER A 188 -16.90 -13.28 -6.53
C SER A 188 -17.51 -12.04 -5.90
N TYR A 189 -17.77 -12.08 -4.60
CA TYR A 189 -18.31 -10.94 -3.86
C TYR A 189 -17.45 -9.68 -3.99
N LEU A 190 -16.12 -9.81 -3.92
CA LEU A 190 -15.22 -8.67 -4.10
C LEU A 190 -15.22 -8.17 -5.54
N TYR A 191 -15.34 -9.06 -6.53
CA TYR A 191 -15.37 -8.69 -7.95
C TYR A 191 -16.60 -7.87 -8.30
N ASP A 192 -17.77 -8.29 -7.83
CA ASP A 192 -19.01 -7.53 -8.02
C ASP A 192 -18.93 -6.12 -7.45
N ARG A 193 -18.34 -5.99 -6.25
CA ARG A 193 -18.10 -4.68 -5.62
C ARG A 193 -17.04 -3.85 -6.33
N ILE A 194 -16.02 -4.47 -6.90
CA ILE A 194 -15.00 -3.79 -7.71
C ILE A 194 -15.63 -3.26 -8.98
N ASP A 195 -16.44 -4.07 -9.67
CA ASP A 195 -17.07 -3.70 -10.92
C ASP A 195 -18.03 -2.54 -10.75
N ALA A 196 -18.91 -2.62 -9.74
CA ALA A 196 -19.80 -1.53 -9.37
C ALA A 196 -19.04 -0.24 -9.02
N ARG A 197 -17.89 -0.36 -8.34
CA ARG A 197 -17.03 0.79 -7.99
C ARG A 197 -16.36 1.42 -9.21
N VAL A 198 -15.91 0.63 -10.19
CA VAL A 198 -15.38 1.14 -11.46
C VAL A 198 -16.42 1.98 -12.17
N GLU A 199 -17.64 1.49 -12.28
CA GLU A 199 -18.76 2.21 -12.90
C GLU A 199 -19.14 3.48 -12.13
N SER A 200 -19.20 3.39 -10.80
CA SER A 200 -19.46 4.56 -9.95
C SER A 200 -18.40 5.65 -10.13
N ARG A 201 -17.12 5.29 -10.20
CA ARG A 201 -16.03 6.25 -10.41
C ARG A 201 -16.13 6.95 -11.76
N LEU A 202 -16.51 6.22 -12.81
CA LEU A 202 -16.75 6.81 -14.12
C LEU A 202 -17.84 7.88 -14.05
N LYS A 203 -18.98 7.56 -13.38
CA LYS A 203 -20.11 8.49 -13.17
C LYS A 203 -19.73 9.71 -12.30
N LEU A 204 -18.78 9.56 -11.38
CA LEU A 204 -18.27 10.64 -10.54
C LEU A 204 -17.33 11.61 -11.27
N GLY A 205 -17.08 11.45 -12.57
CA GLY A 205 -16.27 12.35 -13.36
C GLY A 205 -14.79 11.94 -13.46
N PHE A 206 -14.48 10.64 -13.36
CA PHE A 206 -13.10 10.17 -13.43
C PHE A 206 -12.39 10.54 -14.74
N LEU A 207 -13.12 10.62 -15.86
CA LEU A 207 -12.54 11.06 -17.14
C LEU A 207 -12.09 12.52 -17.08
N ASP A 208 -12.82 13.37 -16.39
CA ASP A 208 -12.48 14.78 -16.24
C ASP A 208 -11.29 14.96 -15.28
N GLU A 209 -11.22 14.13 -14.24
CA GLU A 209 -10.02 14.07 -13.38
C GLU A 209 -8.77 13.74 -14.22
N ILE A 210 -8.84 12.71 -15.08
CA ILE A 210 -7.71 12.35 -15.97
C ILE A 210 -7.31 13.52 -16.87
N LYS A 211 -8.27 14.17 -17.54
CA LYS A 211 -8.02 15.32 -18.41
C LYS A 211 -7.37 16.48 -17.66
N SER A 212 -7.87 16.76 -16.45
CA SER A 212 -7.33 17.81 -15.59
C SER A 212 -5.88 17.52 -15.18
N VAL A 213 -5.60 16.30 -14.76
CA VAL A 213 -4.26 15.88 -14.33
C VAL A 213 -3.27 15.93 -15.50
N LEU A 214 -3.69 15.54 -16.71
CA LEU A 214 -2.85 15.56 -17.92
C LEU A 214 -2.50 16.97 -18.42
N LYS A 215 -3.14 18.02 -17.90
CA LYS A 215 -2.70 19.41 -18.18
C LYS A 215 -1.34 19.73 -17.53
N LYS A 216 -0.96 19.02 -16.47
CA LYS A 216 0.26 19.29 -15.68
C LYS A 216 1.24 18.12 -15.65
N TYR A 217 0.78 16.89 -15.86
CA TYR A 217 1.54 15.66 -15.68
C TYR A 217 1.48 14.77 -16.92
N ASN A 218 2.44 13.85 -17.04
CA ASN A 218 2.58 12.96 -18.17
C ASN A 218 2.27 11.50 -17.83
N TRP A 219 1.90 10.70 -18.82
CA TRP A 219 1.66 9.26 -18.64
C TRP A 219 2.86 8.46 -18.11
N SER A 220 4.09 9.00 -18.22
CA SER A 220 5.32 8.43 -17.68
C SER A 220 5.47 8.66 -16.18
N ASP A 221 4.76 9.62 -15.62
CA ASP A 221 4.86 10.01 -14.22
C ASP A 221 4.41 8.89 -13.27
N PRO A 222 5.07 8.75 -12.10
CA PRO A 222 4.80 7.66 -11.16
C PRO A 222 3.34 7.53 -10.74
N GLY A 223 2.66 8.65 -10.47
CA GLY A 223 1.26 8.68 -10.07
C GLY A 223 0.31 8.17 -11.16
N LEU A 224 0.60 8.42 -12.44
CA LEU A 224 -0.23 7.99 -13.55
C LEU A 224 -0.02 6.52 -13.96
N LYS A 225 0.92 5.80 -13.34
CA LYS A 225 1.10 4.34 -13.52
C LYS A 225 0.09 3.49 -12.75
N ILE A 226 -0.84 4.10 -12.04
CA ILE A 226 -1.95 3.43 -11.35
C ILE A 226 -2.89 2.80 -12.37
N SER A 227 -3.40 1.60 -12.06
CA SER A 227 -4.19 0.77 -13.00
C SER A 227 -5.35 1.52 -13.65
N ALA A 228 -6.09 2.32 -12.88
CA ALA A 228 -7.22 3.11 -13.38
C ALA A 228 -6.83 4.04 -14.54
N TYR A 229 -5.77 4.83 -14.34
CA TYR A 229 -5.30 5.80 -15.34
C TYR A 229 -4.71 5.09 -16.56
N VAL A 230 -3.83 4.11 -16.35
CA VAL A 230 -3.20 3.35 -17.45
C VAL A 230 -4.23 2.65 -18.33
N CYS A 231 -5.30 2.13 -17.77
CA CYS A 231 -6.33 1.44 -18.52
C CYS A 231 -7.13 2.38 -19.42
N LEU A 232 -7.35 3.63 -19.01
CA LEU A 232 -8.13 4.61 -19.76
C LEU A 232 -7.30 5.43 -20.74
N LYS A 233 -5.97 5.31 -20.72
CA LYS A 233 -5.10 6.01 -21.68
C LYS A 233 -5.50 5.84 -23.16
N PRO A 234 -5.85 4.63 -23.67
CA PRO A 234 -6.27 4.48 -25.07
C PRO A 234 -7.55 5.26 -25.40
N TYR A 235 -8.51 5.31 -24.47
CA TYR A 235 -9.73 6.08 -24.64
C TYR A 235 -9.48 7.59 -24.64
N ILE A 236 -8.65 8.09 -23.74
CA ILE A 236 -8.31 9.52 -23.69
C ILE A 236 -7.69 9.99 -25.00
N ASN A 237 -6.92 9.14 -25.68
CA ASN A 237 -6.28 9.46 -26.95
C ASN A 237 -7.23 9.37 -28.16
N ASN A 238 -8.29 8.55 -28.10
CA ASN A 238 -9.13 8.25 -29.27
C ASN A 238 -10.62 8.61 -29.10
N GLN A 239 -11.10 8.81 -27.88
CA GLN A 239 -12.47 9.21 -27.49
C GLN A 239 -13.61 8.41 -28.17
N ASN A 240 -13.37 7.13 -28.50
CA ASN A 240 -14.35 6.24 -29.11
C ASN A 240 -15.03 5.38 -28.04
N ASN A 241 -16.37 5.31 -28.05
CA ASN A 241 -17.15 4.58 -27.04
C ASN A 241 -16.84 3.07 -27.02
N SER A 242 -16.56 2.44 -28.16
CA SER A 242 -16.14 1.03 -28.19
C SER A 242 -14.80 0.83 -27.49
N VAL A 243 -13.87 1.78 -27.63
CA VAL A 243 -12.58 1.77 -26.91
C VAL A 243 -12.80 1.97 -25.41
N LEU A 244 -13.76 2.81 -25.00
CA LEU A 244 -14.10 3.00 -23.60
C LEU A 244 -14.54 1.68 -22.94
N LEU A 245 -15.44 0.94 -23.56
CA LEU A 245 -15.90 -0.35 -23.03
C LEU A 245 -14.76 -1.33 -22.81
N VAL A 246 -13.83 -1.43 -23.78
CA VAL A 246 -12.63 -2.27 -23.66
C VAL A 246 -11.72 -1.79 -22.51
N CYS A 247 -11.55 -0.48 -22.37
CA CYS A 247 -10.75 0.11 -21.30
C CYS A 247 -11.34 -0.18 -19.91
N LEU A 248 -12.67 -0.06 -19.75
CA LEU A 248 -13.37 -0.35 -18.50
C LEU A 248 -13.22 -1.83 -18.13
N GLN A 249 -13.41 -2.73 -19.09
CA GLN A 249 -13.22 -4.16 -18.84
C GLN A 249 -11.79 -4.50 -18.42
N LYS A 250 -10.79 -3.90 -19.08
CA LYS A 250 -9.38 -4.04 -18.67
C LYS A 250 -9.13 -3.50 -17.26
N TRP A 251 -9.77 -2.39 -16.89
CA TRP A 251 -9.64 -1.82 -15.56
C TRP A 251 -10.24 -2.75 -14.50
N LYS A 252 -11.47 -3.25 -14.69
CA LYS A 252 -12.10 -4.25 -13.83
C LYS A 252 -11.17 -5.45 -13.60
N PHE A 253 -10.66 -6.07 -14.66
CA PHE A 253 -9.75 -7.21 -14.57
C PHE A 253 -8.44 -6.91 -13.83
N ARG A 254 -7.88 -5.71 -13.97
CA ARG A 254 -6.70 -5.30 -13.20
C ARG A 254 -7.00 -5.15 -11.72
N GLU A 255 -8.12 -4.54 -11.37
CA GLU A 255 -8.55 -4.41 -9.97
C GLU A 255 -8.85 -5.79 -9.35
N HIS A 256 -9.46 -6.73 -10.09
CA HIS A 256 -9.63 -8.13 -9.66
C HIS A 256 -8.28 -8.80 -9.37
N ARG A 257 -7.30 -8.61 -10.25
CA ARG A 257 -5.95 -9.15 -10.06
C ARG A 257 -5.28 -8.54 -8.83
N ASP A 258 -5.43 -7.24 -8.62
CA ASP A 258 -4.87 -6.57 -7.46
C ASP A 258 -5.54 -7.08 -6.17
N ALA A 259 -6.85 -7.27 -6.16
CA ALA A 259 -7.57 -7.88 -5.03
C ALA A 259 -7.06 -9.29 -4.69
N ARG A 260 -6.84 -10.15 -5.71
CA ARG A 260 -6.26 -11.49 -5.50
C ARG A 260 -4.86 -11.42 -4.89
N ARG A 261 -4.00 -10.52 -5.36
CA ARG A 261 -2.65 -10.32 -4.81
C ARG A 261 -2.70 -9.87 -3.36
N GLN A 262 -3.62 -8.96 -3.04
CA GLN A 262 -3.82 -8.45 -1.68
C GLN A 262 -4.32 -9.55 -0.75
N LEU A 263 -5.31 -10.34 -1.15
CA LEU A 263 -5.79 -11.50 -0.38
C LEU A 263 -4.66 -12.52 -0.12
N THR A 264 -3.86 -12.83 -1.14
CA THR A 264 -2.71 -13.74 -1.00
C THR A 264 -1.67 -13.17 -0.04
N TRP A 265 -1.38 -11.86 -0.16
CA TRP A 265 -0.46 -11.17 0.75
C TRP A 265 -0.93 -11.28 2.21
N PHE A 266 -2.15 -10.86 2.48
CA PHE A 266 -2.67 -10.84 3.84
C PHE A 266 -2.73 -12.26 4.44
N LYS A 267 -3.15 -13.27 3.68
CA LYS A 267 -3.13 -14.66 4.15
C LYS A 267 -1.72 -15.15 4.52
N LYS A 268 -0.69 -14.71 3.78
CA LYS A 268 0.68 -15.18 3.98
C LYS A 268 1.44 -14.44 5.07
N TYR A 269 1.21 -13.13 5.21
CA TYR A 269 2.06 -12.25 6.01
C TYR A 269 1.35 -11.60 7.20
N THR A 270 0.05 -11.85 7.38
CA THR A 270 -0.72 -11.28 8.48
C THR A 270 -1.00 -12.34 9.53
N HIS A 271 -0.60 -12.06 10.77
CA HIS A 271 -0.94 -12.87 11.94
C HIS A 271 -2.21 -12.36 12.65
N GLY A 272 -3.03 -11.57 11.94
CA GLY A 272 -4.24 -10.95 12.45
C GLY A 272 -5.47 -11.83 12.37
N ILE A 273 -6.56 -11.33 12.92
CA ILE A 273 -7.89 -11.96 12.90
C ILE A 273 -8.54 -11.69 11.54
N PHE A 274 -8.89 -12.75 10.81
CA PHE A 274 -9.62 -12.63 9.55
C PHE A 274 -11.12 -12.52 9.80
N ILE A 275 -11.71 -11.45 9.27
CA ILE A 275 -13.14 -11.14 9.41
C ILE A 275 -13.79 -11.26 8.03
N ASP A 276 -14.71 -12.23 7.89
CA ASP A 276 -15.52 -12.39 6.65
C ASP A 276 -16.65 -11.38 6.66
N ILE A 277 -16.60 -10.42 5.74
CA ILE A 277 -17.57 -9.32 5.62
C ILE A 277 -18.90 -9.74 4.99
N THR A 278 -19.00 -10.96 4.45
CA THR A 278 -20.26 -11.49 3.92
C THR A 278 -21.16 -12.08 4.99
N LYS A 279 -20.60 -12.36 6.17
CA LYS A 279 -21.35 -12.89 7.30
C LYS A 279 -22.25 -11.80 7.89
N PRO A 280 -23.53 -12.12 8.20
CA PRO A 280 -24.40 -11.17 8.88
C PRO A 280 -23.77 -10.74 10.21
N ASN A 281 -23.89 -9.44 10.51
CA ASN A 281 -23.33 -8.88 11.76
C ASN A 281 -21.82 -9.05 11.98
N TYR A 282 -20.99 -9.16 10.90
CA TYR A 282 -19.53 -9.26 11.03
C TYR A 282 -18.94 -8.15 11.92
N GLN A 283 -19.60 -7.00 12.00
CA GLN A 283 -19.23 -5.90 12.87
C GLN A 283 -19.24 -6.28 14.36
N LYS A 284 -20.17 -7.16 14.79
CA LYS A 284 -20.18 -7.70 16.17
C LYS A 284 -18.90 -8.48 16.45
N SER A 285 -18.42 -9.27 15.49
CA SER A 285 -17.15 -10.00 15.63
C SER A 285 -15.95 -9.04 15.75
N VAL A 286 -15.96 -7.92 14.99
CA VAL A 286 -14.95 -6.85 15.12
C VAL A 286 -14.95 -6.28 16.54
N TYR A 287 -16.12 -5.88 17.06
CA TYR A 287 -16.21 -5.30 18.41
C TYR A 287 -15.79 -6.31 19.49
N LYS A 288 -16.20 -7.58 19.37
CA LYS A 288 -15.77 -8.64 20.29
C LYS A 288 -14.25 -8.80 20.30
N SER A 289 -13.61 -8.78 19.12
CA SER A 289 -12.16 -8.87 19.02
C SER A 289 -11.45 -7.67 19.66
N ILE A 290 -12.01 -6.46 19.49
CA ILE A 290 -11.47 -5.26 20.11
C ILE A 290 -11.62 -5.32 21.63
N GLN A 291 -12.78 -5.70 22.15
CA GLN A 291 -13.00 -5.83 23.61
C GLN A 291 -12.06 -6.86 24.23
N LYS A 292 -11.90 -8.02 23.56
CA LYS A 292 -10.97 -9.04 24.03
C LYS A 292 -9.54 -8.47 24.10
N TRP A 293 -9.07 -7.79 23.06
CA TRP A 293 -7.74 -7.20 23.05
C TRP A 293 -7.51 -6.17 24.15
N TYR A 294 -8.50 -5.30 24.41
CA TYR A 294 -8.42 -4.32 25.52
C TYR A 294 -8.44 -4.99 26.91
N ASN A 295 -9.03 -6.16 27.06
CA ASN A 295 -9.05 -6.86 28.34
C ASN A 295 -7.78 -7.70 28.57
N ASP A 296 -7.07 -8.06 27.48
CA ASP A 296 -5.84 -8.86 27.52
C ASP A 296 -4.57 -7.97 27.62
N THR A 297 -4.70 -6.63 27.45
CA THR A 297 -3.65 -5.60 27.58
C THR A 297 -3.80 -4.80 28.87
#